data_973ec49be293898b9d555be1f57bed10
#
_entry.id   973ec49be293898b9d555be1f57bed10
#
_cell.length_a   1.000
_cell.length_b   1.000
_cell.length_c   1.000
_cell.angle_alpha   90.00
_cell.angle_beta   90.00
_cell.angle_gamma   90.00
#
_symmetry.space_group_name_H-M   'P 1'
#
loop_
_entity.id
_entity.type
_entity.pdbx_description
1 polymer ?
#
loop_
_entity_poly.entity_id
_entity_poly.type
_entity_poly.pdbx_seq_one_letter_code
_entity_poly.pdbx_strand_id
1 'polypeptide(L)'
;PFYMAGMEICMNKKKKKFVSYAKWGYIFLIPFFAVYIVFSLIPLISTFYNSFFENYMVGLMQVGPKFVGFDNYKAILFNGDTLLYLKNTMIMWLMGFIPQILISLLLASWFTDLRLRLKCTGFFKTIIYMPNLIMASAFAMLFYAIFADQGPINNMLNSMGLPTYRFLAEVAGARGLIALMNFLMWFGNTTIILMAAIMG
;
A
#
# COMPACT_ATOMS: atom_id res chain seq x y z
N PRO A 1 -64.06 47.05 -17.53
CA PRO A 1 -62.64 47.28 -17.57
C PRO A 1 -62.09 47.16 -16.15
N PHE A 2 -61.54 45.99 -15.88
CA PHE A 2 -60.94 45.73 -14.55
C PHE A 2 -59.45 45.90 -14.66
N TYR A 3 -58.94 46.84 -13.84
CA TYR A 3 -57.53 47.10 -13.63
C TYR A 3 -56.87 45.89 -12.97
N MET A 4 -55.88 45.31 -13.62
CA MET A 4 -54.93 44.42 -12.97
C MET A 4 -53.82 45.27 -12.40
N ALA A 5 -53.90 45.53 -11.09
CA ALA A 5 -52.80 46.08 -10.34
C ALA A 5 -51.74 44.99 -10.18
N GLY A 6 -50.62 45.17 -10.87
CA GLY A 6 -49.46 44.28 -10.72
C GLY A 6 -48.86 44.44 -9.31
N MET A 7 -48.96 43.40 -8.54
CA MET A 7 -48.28 43.30 -7.25
C MET A 7 -46.85 42.84 -7.50
N GLU A 8 -45.95 43.79 -7.74
CA GLU A 8 -44.52 43.51 -7.74
C GLU A 8 -44.10 43.10 -6.31
N ILE A 9 -44.13 41.81 -6.04
CA ILE A 9 -43.49 41.27 -4.83
C ILE A 9 -41.99 41.39 -5.02
N CYS A 10 -41.41 42.49 -4.57
CA CYS A 10 -39.97 42.64 -4.36
C CYS A 10 -39.48 41.56 -3.41
N MET A 11 -39.17 40.37 -3.93
CA MET A 11 -38.47 39.39 -3.15
C MET A 11 -37.03 39.86 -2.92
N ASN A 12 -36.84 40.59 -1.87
CA ASN A 12 -35.52 40.94 -1.31
C ASN A 12 -34.81 39.63 -0.92
N LYS A 13 -34.17 38.94 -1.86
CA LYS A 13 -33.30 37.84 -1.60
C LYS A 13 -32.08 38.34 -0.81
N LYS A 14 -32.19 38.34 0.51
CA LYS A 14 -31.05 38.51 1.42
C LYS A 14 -30.00 37.49 0.94
N LYS A 15 -28.94 37.97 0.27
CA LYS A 15 -27.76 37.13 -0.07
C LYS A 15 -27.27 36.53 1.26
N LYS A 16 -27.49 35.22 1.44
CA LYS A 16 -26.88 34.48 2.54
C LYS A 16 -25.37 34.70 2.39
N LYS A 17 -24.79 35.47 3.31
CA LYS A 17 -23.34 35.57 3.42
C LYS A 17 -22.82 34.16 3.73
N PHE A 18 -22.26 33.48 2.74
CA PHE A 18 -21.53 32.25 2.98
C PHE A 18 -20.36 32.61 3.88
N VAL A 19 -20.40 32.15 5.12
CA VAL A 19 -19.27 32.25 6.02
C VAL A 19 -18.17 31.35 5.46
N SER A 20 -17.12 31.95 4.91
CA SER A 20 -15.98 31.18 4.39
C SER A 20 -15.17 30.64 5.57
N TYR A 21 -15.29 29.34 5.82
CA TYR A 21 -14.49 28.61 6.80
C TYR A 21 -13.09 28.24 6.29
N ALA A 22 -12.71 28.70 5.10
CA ALA A 22 -11.43 28.37 4.47
C ALA A 22 -10.23 28.69 5.38
N LYS A 23 -10.25 29.80 6.08
CA LYS A 23 -9.18 30.17 7.03
C LYS A 23 -8.99 29.12 8.15
N TRP A 24 -10.07 28.63 8.69
CA TRP A 24 -10.04 27.60 9.74
C TRP A 24 -9.52 26.26 9.19
N GLY A 25 -9.89 25.93 7.95
CA GLY A 25 -9.35 24.75 7.27
C GLY A 25 -7.81 24.80 7.16
N TYR A 26 -7.26 25.93 6.74
CA TYR A 26 -5.80 26.10 6.69
C TYR A 26 -5.14 26.03 8.07
N ILE A 27 -5.74 26.64 9.10
CA ILE A 27 -5.21 26.59 10.48
C ILE A 27 -5.15 25.15 11.00
N PHE A 28 -6.17 24.32 10.72
CA PHE A 28 -6.17 22.90 11.11
C PHE A 28 -5.13 22.05 10.34
N LEU A 29 -4.75 22.48 9.14
CA LEU A 29 -3.72 21.78 8.36
C LEU A 29 -2.29 22.15 8.79
N ILE A 30 -2.07 23.29 9.46
CA ILE A 30 -0.73 23.74 9.87
C ILE A 30 0.03 22.67 10.70
N PRO A 31 -0.53 22.05 11.75
CA PRO A 31 0.19 21.05 12.53
C PRO A 31 0.64 19.85 11.68
N PHE A 32 -0.24 19.39 10.78
CA PHE A 32 0.07 18.30 9.87
C PHE A 32 1.23 18.67 8.93
N PHE A 33 1.15 19.84 8.27
CA PHE A 33 2.21 20.28 7.37
C PHE A 33 3.52 20.55 8.10
N ALA A 34 3.49 21.07 9.32
CA ALA A 34 4.70 21.27 10.09
C ALA A 34 5.44 19.95 10.37
N VAL A 35 4.71 18.93 10.82
CA VAL A 35 5.27 17.59 11.05
C VAL A 35 5.73 16.96 9.74
N TYR A 36 4.93 17.06 8.68
CA TYR A 36 5.29 16.52 7.37
C TYR A 36 6.56 17.17 6.78
N ILE A 37 6.70 18.50 6.89
CA ILE A 37 7.89 19.20 6.40
C ILE A 37 9.13 18.75 7.17
N VAL A 38 9.06 18.70 8.50
CA VAL A 38 10.22 18.37 9.33
C VAL A 38 10.65 16.91 9.17
N PHE A 39 9.70 15.96 9.17
CA PHE A 39 10.01 14.53 9.22
C PHE A 39 9.96 13.82 7.86
N SER A 40 9.39 14.44 6.83
CA SER A 40 9.29 13.84 5.50
C SER A 40 9.97 14.68 4.43
N LEU A 41 9.63 15.96 4.32
CA LEU A 41 10.09 16.80 3.22
C LEU A 41 11.58 17.14 3.36
N ILE A 42 12.04 17.54 4.55
CA ILE A 42 13.46 17.87 4.78
C ILE A 42 14.35 16.64 4.56
N PRO A 43 14.08 15.43 5.12
CA PRO A 43 14.87 14.23 4.83
C PRO A 43 14.83 13.84 3.35
N LEU A 44 13.69 13.99 2.67
CA LEU A 44 13.56 13.71 1.24
C LEU A 44 14.47 14.62 0.41
N ILE A 45 14.43 15.93 0.66
CA ILE A 45 15.29 16.91 -0.02
C ILE A 45 16.77 16.62 0.29
N SER A 46 17.08 16.34 1.54
CA SER A 46 18.45 15.97 1.97
C SER A 46 18.95 14.71 1.26
N THR A 47 18.12 13.69 1.14
CA THR A 47 18.46 12.45 0.43
C THR A 47 18.73 12.73 -1.04
N PHE A 48 17.86 13.53 -1.67
CA PHE A 48 18.04 13.94 -3.07
C PHE A 48 19.31 14.77 -3.27
N TYR A 49 19.58 15.72 -2.39
CA TYR A 49 20.82 16.51 -2.42
C TYR A 49 22.06 15.63 -2.26
N ASN A 50 22.07 14.76 -1.23
CA ASN A 50 23.20 13.87 -0.93
C ASN A 50 23.44 12.82 -2.03
N SER A 51 22.45 12.51 -2.87
CA SER A 51 22.62 11.57 -3.98
C SER A 51 23.63 12.03 -5.04
N PHE A 52 23.93 13.32 -5.09
CA PHE A 52 24.96 13.88 -5.96
C PHE A 52 26.36 13.89 -5.35
N PHE A 53 26.49 13.45 -4.10
CA PHE A 53 27.76 13.43 -3.39
C PHE A 53 28.19 11.98 -3.09
N GLU A 54 29.48 11.77 -3.15
CA GLU A 54 30.11 10.57 -2.63
C GLU A 54 30.42 10.80 -1.13
N ASN A 55 29.77 10.07 -0.26
CA ASN A 55 29.95 10.18 1.18
C ASN A 55 29.67 8.81 1.85
N TYR A 56 30.72 8.11 2.23
CA TYR A 56 30.61 6.80 2.87
C TYR A 56 31.76 6.58 3.86
N MET A 57 31.59 5.56 4.70
CA MET A 57 32.58 5.17 5.70
C MET A 57 33.33 3.93 5.21
N VAL A 58 34.67 3.98 5.26
CA VAL A 58 35.54 2.81 5.07
C VAL A 58 36.24 2.53 6.38
N GLY A 59 35.76 1.57 7.12
CA GLY A 59 36.21 1.33 8.50
C GLY A 59 35.91 2.53 9.40
N LEU A 60 36.96 3.17 9.95
CA LEU A 60 36.83 4.38 10.77
C LEU A 60 37.08 5.69 9.99
N MET A 61 37.38 5.61 8.71
CA MET A 61 37.66 6.78 7.88
C MET A 61 36.44 7.19 7.08
N GLN A 62 36.08 8.46 7.14
CA GLN A 62 35.04 9.03 6.30
C GLN A 62 35.66 9.45 4.95
N VAL A 63 35.05 8.98 3.87
CA VAL A 63 35.35 9.41 2.48
C VAL A 63 34.27 10.38 2.05
N GLY A 64 34.67 11.61 1.72
CA GLY A 64 33.77 12.67 1.30
C GLY A 64 33.37 13.64 2.42
N PRO A 65 32.39 14.55 2.19
CA PRO A 65 31.53 14.63 1.01
C PRO A 65 32.23 15.21 -0.23
N LYS A 66 32.23 14.49 -1.35
CA LYS A 66 32.76 14.94 -2.65
C LYS A 66 31.63 14.99 -3.68
N PHE A 67 31.48 16.09 -4.37
CA PHE A 67 30.48 16.19 -5.42
C PHE A 67 30.87 15.34 -6.65
N VAL A 68 30.04 14.38 -6.99
CA VAL A 68 30.25 13.42 -8.09
C VAL A 68 29.17 13.53 -9.17
N GLY A 69 28.24 14.46 -9.04
CA GLY A 69 27.17 14.68 -10.00
C GLY A 69 26.31 13.43 -10.21
N PHE A 70 26.21 12.93 -11.42
CA PHE A 70 25.37 11.78 -11.78
C PHE A 70 26.11 10.42 -11.74
N ASP A 71 27.34 10.35 -11.23
CA ASP A 71 28.11 9.10 -11.27
C ASP A 71 27.50 8.02 -10.36
N ASN A 72 26.91 8.40 -9.22
CA ASN A 72 26.15 7.48 -8.39
C ASN A 72 24.97 6.84 -9.15
N TYR A 73 24.25 7.63 -9.94
CA TYR A 73 23.14 7.15 -10.76
C TYR A 73 23.61 6.23 -11.90
N LYS A 74 24.73 6.57 -12.54
CA LYS A 74 25.34 5.71 -13.57
C LYS A 74 25.80 4.40 -12.97
N ALA A 75 26.44 4.42 -11.80
CA ALA A 75 26.90 3.22 -11.11
C ALA A 75 25.72 2.30 -10.79
N ILE A 76 24.60 2.83 -10.31
CA ILE A 76 23.39 2.05 -10.01
C ILE A 76 22.78 1.48 -11.29
N LEU A 77 22.64 2.28 -12.36
CA LEU A 77 21.91 1.87 -13.57
C LEU A 77 22.71 0.95 -14.46
N PHE A 78 24.04 1.15 -14.57
CA PHE A 78 24.86 0.51 -15.60
C PHE A 78 25.89 -0.49 -15.05
N ASN A 79 26.34 -0.34 -13.82
CA ASN A 79 27.44 -1.14 -13.27
C ASN A 79 26.99 -2.23 -12.30
N GLY A 80 25.69 -2.38 -12.06
CA GLY A 80 25.20 -3.30 -11.05
C GLY A 80 24.15 -4.27 -11.55
N ASP A 81 23.79 -5.20 -10.68
CA ASP A 81 22.69 -6.14 -10.89
C ASP A 81 21.31 -5.46 -10.71
N THR A 82 21.24 -4.13 -10.81
CA THR A 82 20.01 -3.36 -10.57
C THR A 82 18.87 -3.80 -11.46
N LEU A 83 19.16 -4.09 -12.74
CA LEU A 83 18.16 -4.60 -13.68
C LEU A 83 17.67 -6.01 -13.27
N LEU A 84 18.54 -6.84 -12.73
CA LEU A 84 18.19 -8.16 -12.19
C LEU A 84 17.30 -8.01 -10.95
N TYR A 85 17.65 -7.12 -10.04
CA TYR A 85 16.85 -6.83 -8.85
C TYR A 85 15.50 -6.22 -9.19
N LEU A 86 15.46 -5.31 -10.15
CA LEU A 86 14.21 -4.72 -10.65
C LEU A 86 13.30 -5.79 -11.26
N LYS A 87 13.86 -6.67 -12.12
CA LYS A 87 13.12 -7.81 -12.70
C LYS A 87 12.56 -8.73 -11.61
N ASN A 88 13.38 -9.09 -10.62
CA ASN A 88 12.95 -9.94 -9.51
C ASN A 88 11.83 -9.30 -8.70
N THR A 89 11.95 -8.01 -8.38
CA THR A 89 10.93 -7.24 -7.67
C THR A 89 9.63 -7.18 -8.47
N MET A 90 9.70 -6.93 -9.78
CA MET A 90 8.52 -6.92 -10.64
C MET A 90 7.82 -8.28 -10.71
N ILE A 91 8.58 -9.37 -10.79
CA ILE A 91 8.01 -10.73 -10.79
C ILE A 91 7.26 -10.98 -9.47
N MET A 92 7.89 -10.72 -8.33
CA MET A 92 7.27 -10.94 -7.01
C MET A 92 6.05 -10.04 -6.81
N TRP A 93 6.13 -8.78 -7.25
CA TRP A 93 5.02 -7.84 -7.18
C TRP A 93 3.84 -8.29 -8.02
N LEU A 94 4.06 -8.66 -9.28
CA LEU A 94 3.00 -9.14 -10.18
C LEU A 94 2.37 -10.45 -9.68
N MET A 95 3.18 -11.38 -9.16
CA MET A 95 2.68 -12.65 -8.59
C MET A 95 1.74 -12.43 -7.40
N GLY A 96 1.98 -11.41 -6.59
CA GLY A 96 1.10 -11.05 -5.47
C GLY A 96 -0.08 -10.17 -5.91
N PHE A 97 0.19 -9.17 -6.74
CA PHE A 97 -0.77 -8.13 -7.12
C PHE A 97 -1.92 -8.65 -8.01
N ILE A 98 -1.61 -9.50 -8.99
CA ILE A 98 -2.66 -10.02 -9.90
C ILE A 98 -3.73 -10.82 -9.14
N PRO A 99 -3.40 -11.83 -8.33
CA PRO A 99 -4.40 -12.52 -7.52
C PRO A 99 -5.10 -11.59 -6.52
N GLN A 100 -4.37 -10.64 -5.94
CA GLN A 100 -4.91 -9.65 -5.01
C GLN A 100 -6.04 -8.85 -5.64
N ILE A 101 -5.82 -8.26 -6.81
CA ILE A 101 -6.83 -7.45 -7.49
C ILE A 101 -8.02 -8.30 -7.93
N LEU A 102 -7.78 -9.47 -8.52
CA LEU A 102 -8.84 -10.34 -9.01
C LEU A 102 -9.75 -10.82 -7.88
N ILE A 103 -9.17 -11.32 -6.79
CA ILE A 103 -9.94 -11.82 -5.65
C ILE A 103 -10.63 -10.65 -4.91
N SER A 104 -9.95 -9.52 -4.73
CA SER A 104 -10.53 -8.34 -4.10
C SER A 104 -11.71 -7.78 -4.89
N LEU A 105 -11.60 -7.73 -6.23
CA LEU A 105 -12.69 -7.26 -7.09
C LEU A 105 -13.89 -8.21 -7.05
N LEU A 106 -13.64 -9.52 -7.09
CA LEU A 106 -14.67 -10.54 -6.97
C LEU A 106 -15.40 -10.44 -5.62
N LEU A 107 -14.67 -10.34 -4.52
CA LEU A 107 -15.25 -10.19 -3.19
C LEU A 107 -15.98 -8.86 -3.03
N ALA A 108 -15.42 -7.76 -3.53
CA ALA A 108 -16.06 -6.45 -3.50
C ALA A 108 -17.39 -6.47 -4.25
N SER A 109 -17.43 -7.04 -5.45
CA SER A 109 -18.67 -7.16 -6.24
C SER A 109 -19.71 -8.03 -5.50
N TRP A 110 -19.32 -9.14 -4.90
CA TRP A 110 -20.24 -10.00 -4.13
C TRP A 110 -20.81 -9.31 -2.89
N PHE A 111 -19.97 -8.61 -2.14
CA PHE A 111 -20.40 -7.94 -0.91
C PHE A 111 -21.21 -6.66 -1.14
N THR A 112 -21.16 -6.09 -2.35
CA THR A 112 -21.93 -4.90 -2.71
C THR A 112 -23.19 -5.22 -3.54
N ASP A 113 -23.34 -6.47 -4.01
CA ASP A 113 -24.51 -6.88 -4.77
C ASP A 113 -25.76 -6.97 -3.87
N LEU A 114 -26.69 -6.07 -4.10
CA LEU A 114 -27.98 -6.02 -3.38
C LEU A 114 -28.88 -7.23 -3.66
N ARG A 115 -28.64 -7.98 -4.72
CA ARG A 115 -29.44 -9.16 -5.10
C ARG A 115 -29.06 -10.38 -4.26
N LEU A 116 -27.78 -10.51 -3.92
CA LEU A 116 -27.27 -11.70 -3.20
C LEU A 116 -27.68 -11.74 -1.73
N ARG A 117 -28.09 -10.61 -1.12
CA ARG A 117 -28.54 -10.51 0.29
C ARG A 117 -27.69 -11.34 1.25
N LEU A 118 -26.37 -11.25 1.12
CA LEU A 118 -25.45 -12.03 1.95
C LEU A 118 -25.67 -11.73 3.43
N LYS A 119 -25.88 -12.77 4.20
CA LYS A 119 -25.97 -12.67 5.67
C LYS A 119 -24.57 -12.53 6.27
N CYS A 120 -24.46 -11.83 7.39
CA CYS A 120 -23.21 -11.67 8.14
C CYS A 120 -22.03 -11.01 7.36
N THR A 121 -22.33 -10.13 6.40
CA THR A 121 -21.29 -9.43 5.59
C THR A 121 -20.27 -8.71 6.46
N GLY A 122 -20.69 -8.12 7.59
CA GLY A 122 -19.79 -7.45 8.53
C GLY A 122 -18.74 -8.41 9.11
N PHE A 123 -19.13 -9.60 9.49
CA PHE A 123 -18.25 -10.64 10.01
C PHE A 123 -17.19 -11.06 8.97
N PHE A 124 -17.62 -11.34 7.74
CA PHE A 124 -16.70 -11.70 6.66
C PHE A 124 -15.72 -10.56 6.32
N LYS A 125 -16.18 -9.31 6.29
CA LYS A 125 -15.30 -8.13 6.09
C LYS A 125 -14.22 -8.06 7.17
N THR A 126 -14.58 -8.30 8.44
CA THR A 126 -13.64 -8.30 9.55
C THR A 126 -12.58 -9.39 9.40
N ILE A 127 -12.99 -10.62 9.06
CA ILE A 127 -12.05 -11.73 8.87
C ILE A 127 -11.09 -11.47 7.72
N ILE A 128 -11.61 -10.97 6.59
CA ILE A 128 -10.79 -10.69 5.40
C ILE A 128 -9.78 -9.56 5.67
N TYR A 129 -10.13 -8.59 6.51
CA TYR A 129 -9.25 -7.48 6.88
C TYR A 129 -8.24 -7.85 7.98
N MET A 130 -8.52 -8.89 8.78
CA MET A 130 -7.70 -9.25 9.94
C MET A 130 -6.21 -9.49 9.63
N PRO A 131 -5.80 -10.14 8.51
CA PRO A 131 -4.40 -10.30 8.18
C PRO A 131 -3.62 -8.97 8.05
N ASN A 132 -4.29 -7.92 7.60
CA ASN A 132 -3.69 -6.58 7.45
C ASN A 132 -3.34 -5.93 8.81
N LEU A 133 -3.97 -6.37 9.91
CA LEU A 133 -3.70 -5.88 11.25
C LEU A 133 -2.51 -6.55 11.91
N ILE A 134 -2.05 -7.68 11.37
CA ILE A 134 -0.91 -8.41 11.90
C ILE A 134 0.37 -7.70 11.46
N MET A 135 1.30 -7.50 12.40
CA MET A 135 2.61 -6.94 12.09
C MET A 135 3.33 -7.82 11.07
N ALA A 136 3.92 -7.21 10.03
CA ALA A 136 4.56 -7.95 8.93
C ALA A 136 5.66 -8.92 9.41
N SER A 137 6.43 -8.54 10.44
CA SER A 137 7.46 -9.42 11.03
C SER A 137 6.85 -10.66 11.70
N ALA A 138 5.75 -10.52 12.45
CA ALA A 138 5.06 -11.65 13.07
C ALA A 138 4.47 -12.58 12.01
N PHE A 139 3.89 -12.01 10.94
CA PHE A 139 3.37 -12.77 9.81
C PHE A 139 4.49 -13.54 9.09
N ALA A 140 5.64 -12.90 8.88
CA ALA A 140 6.81 -13.54 8.29
C ALA A 140 7.34 -14.70 9.15
N MET A 141 7.40 -14.54 10.48
CA MET A 141 7.81 -15.61 11.39
C MET A 141 6.83 -16.79 11.38
N LEU A 142 5.52 -16.52 11.29
CA LEU A 142 4.51 -17.57 11.15
C LEU A 142 4.74 -18.39 9.87
N PHE A 143 4.91 -17.71 8.73
CA PHE A 143 5.17 -18.39 7.46
C PHE A 143 6.50 -19.15 7.48
N TYR A 144 7.55 -18.57 8.07
CA TYR A 144 8.82 -19.25 8.26
C TYR A 144 8.63 -20.57 9.03
N ALA A 145 7.90 -20.55 10.15
CA ALA A 145 7.66 -21.76 10.94
C ALA A 145 6.82 -22.80 10.20
N ILE A 146 5.81 -22.38 9.44
CA ILE A 146 4.91 -23.28 8.69
C ILE A 146 5.61 -23.94 7.52
N PHE A 147 6.43 -23.20 6.77
CA PHE A 147 7.09 -23.64 5.53
C PHE A 147 8.57 -24.03 5.72
N ALA A 148 9.06 -24.12 6.95
CA ALA A 148 10.40 -24.65 7.25
C ALA A 148 10.58 -26.10 6.74
N ASP A 149 11.83 -26.52 6.58
CA ASP A 149 12.14 -27.89 6.08
C ASP A 149 11.51 -28.98 6.97
N GLN A 150 11.42 -28.73 8.29
CA GLN A 150 10.74 -29.62 9.27
C GLN A 150 9.39 -29.02 9.72
N GLY A 151 8.83 -28.10 8.99
CA GLY A 151 7.58 -27.44 9.32
C GLY A 151 6.34 -28.30 9.03
N PRO A 152 5.16 -27.86 9.51
CA PRO A 152 3.89 -28.59 9.36
C PRO A 152 3.55 -28.95 7.91
N ILE A 153 3.86 -28.09 6.94
CA ILE A 153 3.58 -28.34 5.52
C ILE A 153 4.41 -29.52 4.99
N ASN A 154 5.71 -29.55 5.27
CA ASN A 154 6.56 -30.65 4.84
C ASN A 154 6.23 -31.97 5.58
N ASN A 155 5.86 -31.90 6.85
CA ASN A 155 5.38 -33.07 7.59
C ASN A 155 4.08 -33.62 7.01
N MET A 156 3.17 -32.74 6.60
CA MET A 156 1.93 -33.15 5.92
C MET A 156 2.22 -33.76 4.54
N LEU A 157 3.11 -33.18 3.73
CA LEU A 157 3.53 -33.76 2.45
C LEU A 157 4.13 -35.16 2.62
N ASN A 158 5.01 -35.32 3.62
CA ASN A 158 5.63 -36.60 3.93
C ASN A 158 4.59 -37.64 4.36
N SER A 159 3.61 -37.27 5.20
CA SER A 159 2.53 -38.18 5.62
C SER A 159 1.64 -38.61 4.45
N MET A 160 1.54 -37.81 3.41
CA MET A 160 0.80 -38.12 2.18
C MET A 160 1.65 -38.91 1.16
N GLY A 161 2.90 -39.24 1.49
CA GLY A 161 3.83 -39.92 0.58
C GLY A 161 4.40 -39.04 -0.53
N LEU A 162 4.26 -37.73 -0.40
CA LEU A 162 4.80 -36.74 -1.33
C LEU A 162 6.21 -36.30 -0.92
N PRO A 163 7.09 -35.95 -1.89
CA PRO A 163 8.42 -35.44 -1.58
C PRO A 163 8.33 -34.11 -0.82
N THR A 164 9.18 -33.94 0.17
CA THR A 164 9.35 -32.67 0.87
C THR A 164 9.97 -31.61 -0.05
N TYR A 165 9.57 -30.36 0.12
CA TYR A 165 10.07 -29.26 -0.71
C TYR A 165 10.70 -28.17 0.15
N ARG A 166 11.88 -27.68 -0.26
CA ARG A 166 12.63 -26.65 0.46
C ARG A 166 12.15 -25.26 0.08
N PHE A 167 10.94 -24.90 0.53
CA PHE A 167 10.26 -23.66 0.18
C PHE A 167 11.10 -22.40 0.38
N LEU A 168 11.91 -22.34 1.42
CA LEU A 168 12.70 -21.17 1.78
C LEU A 168 14.06 -21.13 1.10
N ALA A 169 14.59 -22.28 0.68
CA ALA A 169 15.89 -22.38 0.01
C ALA A 169 15.78 -22.28 -1.52
N GLU A 170 14.67 -22.72 -2.07
CA GLU A 170 14.42 -22.65 -3.52
C GLU A 170 13.92 -21.27 -3.94
N VAL A 171 14.51 -20.72 -5.03
CA VAL A 171 14.17 -19.37 -5.52
C VAL A 171 12.70 -19.24 -5.88
N ALA A 172 12.13 -20.27 -6.52
CA ALA A 172 10.70 -20.26 -6.87
C ALA A 172 9.81 -20.33 -5.63
N GLY A 173 10.15 -21.20 -4.66
CA GLY A 173 9.44 -21.32 -3.38
C GLY A 173 9.45 -20.02 -2.59
N ALA A 174 10.63 -19.44 -2.39
CA ALA A 174 10.79 -18.20 -1.64
C ALA A 174 10.00 -17.03 -2.29
N ARG A 175 10.09 -16.89 -3.62
CA ARG A 175 9.31 -15.87 -4.35
C ARG A 175 7.79 -16.09 -4.21
N GLY A 176 7.34 -17.32 -4.35
CA GLY A 176 5.94 -17.70 -4.19
C GLY A 176 5.42 -17.39 -2.78
N LEU A 177 6.19 -17.71 -1.74
CA LEU A 177 5.84 -17.40 -0.36
C LEU A 177 5.76 -15.90 -0.09
N ILE A 178 6.72 -15.12 -0.57
CA ILE A 178 6.70 -13.65 -0.42
C ILE A 178 5.47 -13.07 -1.14
N ALA A 179 5.17 -13.54 -2.35
CA ALA A 179 3.99 -13.11 -3.10
C ALA A 179 2.69 -13.49 -2.38
N LEU A 180 2.60 -14.71 -1.84
CA LEU A 180 1.45 -15.18 -1.04
C LEU A 180 1.26 -14.36 0.22
N MET A 181 2.33 -14.06 0.95
CA MET A 181 2.27 -13.22 2.15
C MET A 181 1.77 -11.81 1.83
N ASN A 182 2.32 -11.18 0.80
CA ASN A 182 1.87 -9.87 0.33
C ASN A 182 0.39 -9.90 -0.07
N PHE A 183 -0.01 -10.91 -0.84
CA PHE A 183 -1.41 -11.11 -1.21
C PHE A 183 -2.31 -11.18 0.03
N LEU A 184 -2.01 -12.09 0.98
CA LEU A 184 -2.83 -12.30 2.18
C LEU A 184 -2.89 -11.05 3.08
N MET A 185 -1.81 -10.29 3.18
CA MET A 185 -1.80 -9.06 3.98
C MET A 185 -2.62 -7.94 3.35
N TRP A 186 -2.67 -7.82 2.03
CA TRP A 186 -3.21 -6.64 1.37
C TRP A 186 -4.56 -6.83 0.69
N PHE A 187 -4.99 -8.10 0.37
CA PHE A 187 -6.23 -8.32 -0.37
C PHE A 187 -7.48 -7.81 0.36
N GLY A 188 -7.51 -7.93 1.70
CA GLY A 188 -8.62 -7.47 2.51
C GLY A 188 -8.78 -5.96 2.50
N ASN A 189 -7.69 -5.22 2.66
CA ASN A 189 -7.68 -3.76 2.56
C ASN A 189 -8.14 -3.30 1.16
N THR A 190 -7.60 -3.92 0.10
CA THR A 190 -7.98 -3.65 -1.28
C THR A 190 -9.47 -3.93 -1.52
N THR A 191 -9.99 -5.02 -0.96
CA THR A 191 -11.43 -5.36 -1.04
C THR A 191 -12.30 -4.26 -0.44
N ILE A 192 -11.95 -3.76 0.75
CA ILE A 192 -12.73 -2.69 1.41
C ILE A 192 -12.70 -1.39 0.61
N ILE A 193 -11.54 -1.02 0.07
CA ILE A 193 -11.41 0.17 -0.77
C ILE A 193 -12.25 0.04 -2.05
N LEU A 194 -12.21 -1.12 -2.72
CA LEU A 194 -13.02 -1.38 -3.92
C LEU A 194 -14.52 -1.37 -3.60
N MET A 195 -14.93 -1.92 -2.45
CA MET A 195 -16.32 -1.85 -2.00
C MET A 195 -16.77 -0.41 -1.79
N ALA A 196 -15.94 0.42 -1.15
CA ALA A 196 -16.25 1.84 -0.97
C ALA A 196 -16.39 2.56 -2.33
N ALA A 197 -15.54 2.25 -3.30
CA ALA A 197 -15.61 2.81 -4.64
C ALA A 197 -16.85 2.37 -5.45
N ILE A 198 -17.35 1.14 -5.22
CA ILE A 198 -18.56 0.63 -5.89
C ILE A 198 -19.83 1.22 -5.27
N MET A 199 -19.82 1.52 -3.97
CA MET A 199 -20.98 2.02 -3.23
C MET A 199 -21.11 3.56 -3.24
N GLY A 200 -20.05 4.31 -3.58
CA GLY A 200 -20.01 5.79 -3.66
C GLY A 200 -20.33 6.30 -5.02
#